data_9406f80bdae145c1c800111a4a2fcd0e
#
_entry.id   9406f80bdae145c1c800111a4a2fcd0e
#
_cell.length_a   1.000
_cell.length_b   1.000
_cell.length_c   1.000
_cell.angle_alpha   90.00
_cell.angle_beta   90.00
_cell.angle_gamma   90.00
#
_symmetry.space_group_name_H-M   'P 1'
#
loop_
_entity.id
_entity.type
_entity.pdbx_description
1 polymer ?
#
loop_
_entity_poly.entity_id
_entity_poly.type
_entity_poly.pdbx_seq_one_letter_code
_entity_poly.pdbx_strand_id
1 'polypeptide(L)'
;MSPAPEKPTLLIFDFPARKPGGEAQARALRALAKDIAAEPDLLWKIWTEDKAAGRSGGIYLLRNRAAAEAYHAKHAARLTAAGVTGIEAVYRTYNAELTAITRGPVTGT
;
A
#
# COMPACT_ATOMS: atom_id res chain seq x y z
N MET A 1 15.06 -19.47 22.70
CA MET A 1 14.21 -18.29 22.91
C MET A 1 13.41 -18.00 21.64
N SER A 2 12.12 -17.85 21.78
CA SER A 2 11.27 -17.54 20.63
C SER A 2 11.35 -16.06 20.30
N PRO A 3 11.40 -15.70 19.02
CA PRO A 3 11.30 -14.29 18.64
C PRO A 3 9.93 -13.72 19.02
N ALA A 4 9.88 -12.41 19.19
CA ALA A 4 8.60 -11.74 19.41
C ALA A 4 7.68 -11.98 18.21
N PRO A 5 6.35 -12.07 18.43
CA PRO A 5 5.43 -12.20 17.31
C PRO A 5 5.60 -11.05 16.32
N GLU A 6 5.52 -11.38 15.06
CA GLU A 6 5.56 -10.37 14.01
C GLU A 6 4.31 -9.51 14.06
N LYS A 7 4.49 -8.23 13.88
CA LYS A 7 3.37 -7.28 13.84
C LYS A 7 3.20 -6.77 12.43
N PRO A 8 1.97 -6.78 11.90
CA PRO A 8 1.71 -6.16 10.62
C PRO A 8 2.08 -4.69 10.63
N THR A 9 2.50 -4.22 9.48
CA THR A 9 2.98 -2.86 9.29
C THR A 9 2.19 -2.19 8.19
N LEU A 10 1.72 -0.98 8.46
CA LEU A 10 1.10 -0.15 7.43
C LEU A 10 2.19 0.56 6.64
N LEU A 11 2.06 0.52 5.33
CA LEU A 11 2.89 1.29 4.41
C LEU A 11 1.95 2.18 3.61
N ILE A 12 2.19 3.48 3.65
CA ILE A 12 1.33 4.45 3.00
C ILE A 12 2.13 5.16 1.92
N PHE A 13 1.68 5.03 0.67
CA PHE A 13 2.25 5.74 -0.47
C PHE A 13 1.32 6.88 -0.88
N ASP A 14 1.92 8.01 -1.22
CA ASP A 14 1.20 9.14 -1.79
C ASP A 14 2.13 9.85 -2.78
N PHE A 15 1.59 10.18 -3.94
CA PHE A 15 2.39 10.80 -5.00
C PHE A 15 1.52 11.61 -5.94
N PRO A 16 2.10 12.61 -6.62
CA PRO A 16 1.37 13.33 -7.65
C PRO A 16 1.03 12.42 -8.81
N ALA A 17 -0.20 12.49 -9.30
CA ALA A 17 -0.61 11.70 -10.44
C ALA A 17 -1.60 12.49 -11.27
N ARG A 18 -1.23 12.74 -12.52
CA ARG A 18 -2.10 13.36 -13.50
C ARG A 18 -2.38 12.32 -14.56
N LYS A 19 -3.49 11.66 -14.41
CA LYS A 19 -3.81 10.56 -15.31
C LYS A 19 -4.91 10.98 -16.26
N PRO A 20 -4.77 10.65 -17.54
CA PRO A 20 -5.82 10.97 -18.50
C PRO A 20 -7.11 10.20 -18.24
N GLY A 21 -7.04 9.11 -17.50
CA GLY A 21 -8.21 8.25 -17.25
C GLY A 21 -8.53 7.41 -18.47
N GLY A 22 -9.76 6.91 -18.53
CA GLY A 22 -10.22 6.12 -19.64
C GLY A 22 -10.04 4.62 -19.42
N GLU A 23 -10.54 3.84 -20.38
CA GLU A 23 -10.61 2.39 -20.26
C GLU A 23 -9.23 1.73 -20.31
N ALA A 24 -8.33 2.26 -21.13
CA ALA A 24 -6.98 1.68 -21.21
C ALA A 24 -6.26 1.78 -19.86
N GLN A 25 -6.40 2.91 -19.19
CA GLN A 25 -5.79 3.08 -17.88
C GLN A 25 -6.48 2.21 -16.82
N ALA A 26 -7.81 2.14 -16.86
CA ALA A 26 -8.55 1.29 -15.93
C ALA A 26 -8.12 -0.18 -16.06
N ARG A 27 -7.91 -0.62 -17.29
CA ARG A 27 -7.44 -1.98 -17.56
C ARG A 27 -6.03 -2.21 -17.01
N ALA A 28 -5.13 -1.24 -17.21
CA ALA A 28 -3.77 -1.33 -16.70
C ALA A 28 -3.76 -1.37 -15.17
N LEU A 29 -4.61 -0.59 -14.51
CA LEU A 29 -4.71 -0.58 -13.07
C LEU A 29 -5.29 -1.88 -12.54
N ARG A 30 -6.27 -2.47 -13.23
CA ARG A 30 -6.80 -3.78 -12.83
C ARG A 30 -5.72 -4.87 -12.92
N ALA A 31 -4.89 -4.82 -13.96
CA ALA A 31 -3.78 -5.76 -14.09
C ALA A 31 -2.76 -5.57 -12.96
N LEU A 32 -2.45 -4.34 -12.63
CA LEU A 32 -1.54 -4.03 -11.52
C LEU A 32 -2.14 -4.51 -10.19
N ALA A 33 -3.44 -4.32 -9.99
CA ALA A 33 -4.11 -4.77 -8.78
C ALA A 33 -4.01 -6.27 -8.60
N LYS A 34 -4.17 -7.02 -9.69
CA LYS A 34 -4.03 -8.49 -9.65
C LYS A 34 -2.60 -8.89 -9.31
N ASP A 35 -1.61 -8.19 -9.84
CA ASP A 35 -0.22 -8.46 -9.54
C ASP A 35 0.08 -8.18 -8.06
N ILE A 36 -0.40 -7.05 -7.55
CA ILE A 36 -0.21 -6.69 -6.14
C ILE A 36 -0.92 -7.70 -5.24
N ALA A 37 -2.12 -8.16 -5.62
CA ALA A 37 -2.85 -9.15 -4.85
C ALA A 37 -2.11 -10.48 -4.73
N ALA A 38 -1.19 -10.76 -5.62
CA ALA A 38 -0.38 -11.97 -5.58
C ALA A 38 0.83 -11.88 -4.64
N GLU A 39 1.08 -10.72 -4.03
CA GLU A 39 2.18 -10.56 -3.07
C GLU A 39 1.91 -11.42 -1.83
N PRO A 40 2.80 -12.35 -1.48
CA PRO A 40 2.51 -13.31 -0.41
C PRO A 40 2.41 -12.68 0.98
N ASP A 41 3.06 -11.55 1.20
CA ASP A 41 3.05 -10.90 2.51
C ASP A 41 2.08 -9.73 2.60
N LEU A 42 1.28 -9.52 1.56
CA LEU A 42 0.26 -8.48 1.57
C LEU A 42 -1.01 -9.02 2.22
N LEU A 43 -1.50 -8.33 3.25
CA LEU A 43 -2.76 -8.68 3.88
C LEU A 43 -3.93 -8.01 3.17
N TRP A 44 -3.78 -6.72 2.85
CA TRP A 44 -4.74 -5.99 2.02
C TRP A 44 -4.14 -4.66 1.57
N LYS A 45 -4.78 -4.06 0.58
CA LYS A 45 -4.45 -2.73 0.10
C LYS A 45 -5.72 -1.94 -0.14
N ILE A 46 -5.68 -0.67 0.22
CA ILE A 46 -6.70 0.31 -0.18
C ILE A 46 -6.04 1.26 -1.18
N TRP A 47 -6.68 1.46 -2.32
CA TRP A 47 -6.21 2.40 -3.33
C TRP A 47 -6.73 3.78 -2.99
N THR A 48 -5.83 4.75 -2.87
CA THR A 48 -6.23 6.13 -2.59
C THR A 48 -6.13 6.97 -3.85
N GLU A 49 -7.06 7.89 -4.00
CA GLU A 49 -7.02 8.83 -5.12
C GLU A 49 -7.77 10.10 -4.75
N ASP A 50 -7.25 11.22 -5.24
CA ASP A 50 -7.89 12.51 -5.11
C ASP A 50 -7.64 13.23 -6.44
N LYS A 51 -8.62 13.15 -7.33
CA LYS A 51 -8.46 13.69 -8.69
C LYS A 51 -8.34 15.21 -8.67
N ALA A 52 -9.09 15.87 -7.79
CA ALA A 52 -9.03 17.33 -7.70
C ALA A 52 -7.66 17.82 -7.24
N ALA A 53 -7.04 17.10 -6.31
CA ALA A 53 -5.71 17.44 -5.83
C ALA A 53 -4.59 16.87 -6.70
N GLY A 54 -4.91 16.01 -7.67
CA GLY A 54 -3.90 15.36 -8.51
C GLY A 54 -3.04 14.39 -7.73
N ARG A 55 -3.63 13.60 -6.83
CA ARG A 55 -2.92 12.67 -5.96
C ARG A 55 -3.41 11.25 -6.18
N SER A 56 -2.51 10.30 -6.05
CA SER A 56 -2.80 8.87 -6.01
C SER A 56 -1.90 8.20 -5.01
N GLY A 57 -2.23 6.99 -4.63
CA GLY A 57 -1.40 6.23 -3.71
C GLY A 57 -2.09 4.96 -3.25
N GLY A 58 -1.69 4.52 -2.07
CA GLY A 58 -2.28 3.34 -1.47
C GLY A 58 -1.93 3.20 -0.02
N ILE A 59 -2.78 2.50 0.70
CA ILE A 59 -2.53 2.11 2.07
C ILE A 59 -2.43 0.59 2.06
N TYR A 60 -1.28 0.07 2.47
CA TYR A 60 -0.97 -1.36 2.42
C TYR A 60 -0.80 -1.88 3.83
N LEU A 61 -1.35 -3.05 4.11
CA LEU A 61 -1.03 -3.77 5.33
C LEU A 61 -0.20 -4.97 4.96
N LEU A 62 1.06 -4.99 5.39
CA LEU A 62 2.02 -6.06 5.13
C LEU A 62 2.22 -6.86 6.42
N ARG A 63 2.63 -8.11 6.27
CA ARG A 63 2.77 -9.06 7.38
C ARG A 63 3.69 -8.55 8.50
N ASN A 64 4.76 -7.82 8.13
CA ASN A 64 5.72 -7.29 9.09
C ASN A 64 6.51 -6.15 8.46
N ARG A 65 7.39 -5.53 9.24
CA ARG A 65 8.19 -4.40 8.78
C ARG A 65 9.12 -4.79 7.63
N ALA A 66 9.76 -5.95 7.71
CA ALA A 66 10.67 -6.39 6.66
C ALA A 66 9.94 -6.57 5.32
N ALA A 67 8.74 -7.14 5.36
CA ALA A 67 7.91 -7.28 4.17
C ALA A 67 7.52 -5.92 3.61
N ALA A 68 7.20 -4.96 4.48
CA ALA A 68 6.84 -3.61 4.06
C ALA A 68 8.03 -2.93 3.38
N GLU A 69 9.23 -3.07 3.93
CA GLU A 69 10.42 -2.48 3.33
C GLU A 69 10.74 -3.09 1.97
N ALA A 70 10.62 -4.41 1.86
CA ALA A 70 10.86 -5.10 0.59
C ALA A 70 9.83 -4.67 -0.47
N TYR A 71 8.55 -4.58 -0.09
CA TYR A 71 7.51 -4.13 -1.01
C TYR A 71 7.72 -2.67 -1.41
N HIS A 72 8.10 -1.82 -0.46
CA HIS A 72 8.39 -0.40 -0.73
C HIS A 72 9.43 -0.28 -1.85
N ALA A 73 10.57 -0.97 -1.72
CA ALA A 73 11.62 -0.91 -2.71
C ALA A 73 11.13 -1.38 -4.08
N LYS A 74 10.40 -2.49 -4.12
CA LYS A 74 9.88 -3.08 -5.35
C LYS A 74 8.88 -2.14 -6.03
N HIS A 75 7.94 -1.61 -5.27
CA HIS A 75 6.86 -0.80 -5.83
C HIS A 75 7.34 0.59 -6.22
N ALA A 76 8.22 1.19 -5.42
CA ALA A 76 8.79 2.49 -5.75
C ALA A 76 9.59 2.41 -7.07
N ALA A 77 10.36 1.34 -7.26
CA ALA A 77 11.07 1.13 -8.52
C ALA A 77 10.11 0.99 -9.69
N ARG A 78 9.01 0.27 -9.51
CA ARG A 78 7.99 0.09 -10.55
C ARG A 78 7.32 1.43 -10.92
N LEU A 79 6.97 2.23 -9.91
CA LEU A 79 6.38 3.55 -10.14
C LEU A 79 7.36 4.50 -10.83
N THR A 80 8.62 4.50 -10.39
CA THR A 80 9.65 5.34 -10.98
C THR A 80 9.85 4.97 -12.45
N ALA A 81 9.86 3.68 -12.77
CA ALA A 81 9.98 3.22 -14.15
C ALA A 81 8.80 3.67 -15.02
N ALA A 82 7.64 3.86 -14.39
CA ALA A 82 6.44 4.37 -15.07
C ALA A 82 6.39 5.90 -15.14
N GLY A 83 7.44 6.59 -14.67
CA GLY A 83 7.52 8.04 -14.76
C GLY A 83 6.98 8.79 -13.54
N VAL A 84 6.63 8.10 -12.47
CA VAL A 84 6.14 8.75 -11.27
C VAL A 84 7.30 9.39 -10.50
N THR A 85 7.11 10.63 -10.06
CA THR A 85 8.08 11.36 -9.25
C THR A 85 7.39 11.84 -7.97
N GLY A 86 8.18 12.29 -6.98
CA GLY A 86 7.63 12.85 -5.76
C GLY A 86 6.91 11.82 -4.89
N ILE A 87 7.37 10.58 -4.91
CA ILE A 87 6.77 9.51 -4.11
C ILE A 87 7.06 9.75 -2.64
N GLU A 88 6.00 9.85 -1.84
CA GLU A 88 6.12 9.90 -0.38
C GLU A 88 5.67 8.56 0.17
N ALA A 89 6.44 8.02 1.12
CA ALA A 89 6.10 6.74 1.73
C ALA A 89 6.38 6.82 3.23
N VAL A 90 5.42 6.35 4.02
CA VAL A 90 5.58 6.31 5.46
C VAL A 90 5.16 4.93 5.97
N TYR A 91 5.79 4.53 7.07
CA TYR A 91 5.46 3.29 7.77
C TYR A 91 4.78 3.64 9.07
N ARG A 92 3.77 2.85 9.44
CA ARG A 92 3.10 3.01 10.72
C ARG A 92 2.75 1.65 11.30
N THR A 93 2.80 1.54 12.60
CA THR A 93 2.14 0.45 13.30
C THR A 93 0.74 0.92 13.67
N TYR A 94 -0.07 0.04 14.23
CA TYR A 94 -1.41 0.43 14.63
C TYR A 94 -1.73 -0.14 16.01
N ASN A 95 -2.69 0.48 16.67
CA ASN A 95 -3.21 0.00 17.95
C ASN A 95 -4.34 -0.97 17.65
N ALA A 96 -4.09 -2.27 17.82
CA ALA A 96 -5.04 -3.31 17.44
C ALA A 96 -6.34 -3.21 18.25
N GLU A 97 -6.24 -2.97 19.56
CA GLU A 97 -7.41 -2.87 20.41
C GLU A 97 -8.33 -1.73 20.00
N LEU A 98 -7.79 -0.53 19.90
CA LEU A 98 -8.59 0.64 19.54
C LEU A 98 -9.12 0.53 18.12
N THR A 99 -8.30 0.00 17.21
CA THR A 99 -8.70 -0.17 15.82
C THR A 99 -9.88 -1.13 15.69
N ALA A 100 -9.87 -2.22 16.47
CA ALA A 100 -10.97 -3.17 16.45
C ALA A 100 -12.28 -2.52 16.94
N ILE A 101 -12.20 -1.68 17.99
CA ILE A 101 -13.37 -0.97 18.51
C ILE A 101 -13.99 -0.09 17.42
N THR A 102 -13.15 0.55 16.61
CA THR A 102 -13.61 1.41 15.53
C THR A 102 -13.83 0.67 14.22
N ARG A 103 -13.82 -0.66 14.24
CA ARG A 103 -14.13 -1.54 13.11
C ARG A 103 -13.09 -1.49 11.99
N GLY A 104 -11.84 -1.19 12.32
CA GLY A 104 -10.76 -1.23 11.34
C GLY A 104 -10.46 -2.67 10.89
N PRO A 105 -9.99 -2.86 9.65
CA PRO A 105 -9.80 -4.20 9.08
C PRO A 105 -8.48 -4.84 9.53
N VAL A 106 -8.27 -4.96 10.82
CA VAL A 106 -7.07 -5.59 11.39
C VAL A 106 -7.49 -6.62 12.43
N THR A 107 -6.65 -7.63 12.59
CA THR A 107 -6.87 -8.61 13.66
C THR A 107 -6.26 -8.09 14.94
N GLY A 108 -6.70 -8.67 16.08
CA GLY A 108 -6.26 -8.23 17.40
C GLY A 108 -4.89 -8.73 17.82
N THR A 109 -4.09 -9.24 16.94
CA THR A 109 -2.77 -9.78 17.29
C THR A 109 -1.66 -8.80 17.04
#